data_5a648fbcb6896f374562b292e61ef8ec
#
_entry.id   5a648fbcb6896f374562b292e61ef8ec
#
_cell.length_a   1.000
_cell.length_b   1.000
_cell.length_c   1.000
_cell.angle_alpha   90.00
_cell.angle_beta   90.00
_cell.angle_gamma   90.00
#
_symmetry.space_group_name_H-M   'P 1'
#
loop_
_entity.id
_entity.type
_entity.pdbx_description
1 polymer ?
#
loop_
_entity_poly.entity_id
_entity_poly.type
_entity_poly.pdbx_seq_one_letter_code
_entity_poly.pdbx_strand_id
1 'polypeptide(L)'
;ELIEANGKTTITEFWLARDEEGNWQFDTGSSNPSVQETRIRQWRSNFMLNTETVEELFDTLCENYAIPDDLDEEMQIKVLAIWQASRMTNFTSSPVTIAYDVDFQTVSEIEARADELIGFSILESSTRVYPQKSLAAHVVGYTSKINSESLEEYQAKGYPNDAIVGAAGIESSMEDQLSPYIEYRQGQKYVEIDTRGKAVRELSYTAPTDGNSIVLTIDSKLQEAAERYLERIIETVHEE
;
A
#
# COMPACT_ATOMS: atom_id res chain seq x y z
N GLU A 1 -5.02 -12.03 -11.11
CA GLU A 1 -6.20 -12.87 -11.42
C GLU A 1 -6.96 -13.33 -10.17
N LEU A 2 -6.37 -14.12 -9.23
CA LEU A 2 -7.09 -14.61 -8.03
C LEU A 2 -7.69 -13.47 -7.19
N ILE A 3 -6.92 -12.42 -6.93
CA ILE A 3 -7.34 -11.25 -6.17
C ILE A 3 -8.52 -10.55 -6.87
N GLU A 4 -8.46 -10.41 -8.18
CA GLU A 4 -9.48 -9.73 -8.98
C GLU A 4 -10.74 -10.57 -9.20
N ALA A 5 -10.58 -11.88 -9.35
CA ALA A 5 -11.72 -12.80 -9.43
C ALA A 5 -12.61 -12.71 -8.17
N ASN A 6 -12.03 -12.35 -7.03
CA ASN A 6 -12.72 -12.15 -5.77
C ASN A 6 -13.03 -10.66 -5.46
N GLY A 7 -13.01 -9.80 -6.48
CA GLY A 7 -13.49 -8.40 -6.39
C GLY A 7 -12.54 -7.44 -5.68
N LYS A 8 -11.27 -7.80 -5.51
CA LYS A 8 -10.21 -6.92 -4.99
C LYS A 8 -9.27 -6.51 -6.11
N THR A 9 -8.58 -5.39 -5.94
CA THR A 9 -7.57 -4.91 -6.89
C THR A 9 -6.18 -4.92 -6.26
N THR A 10 -5.15 -5.05 -7.08
CA THR A 10 -3.78 -4.84 -6.65
C THR A 10 -3.54 -3.37 -6.36
N ILE A 11 -2.69 -3.09 -5.37
CA ILE A 11 -2.36 -1.72 -4.94
C ILE A 11 -1.02 -1.22 -5.48
N THR A 12 -0.32 -2.06 -6.24
CA THR A 12 0.97 -1.70 -6.84
C THR A 12 0.76 -0.75 -8.00
N GLU A 13 1.52 0.36 -7.99
CA GLU A 13 1.49 1.37 -9.04
C GLU A 13 2.55 1.04 -10.09
N PHE A 14 2.27 1.33 -11.36
CA PHE A 14 3.23 1.26 -12.45
C PHE A 14 3.46 2.66 -13.00
N TRP A 15 4.71 3.05 -13.19
CA TRP A 15 5.06 4.43 -13.55
C TRP A 15 5.04 4.70 -15.05
N LEU A 16 4.77 3.71 -15.89
CA LEU A 16 4.46 3.93 -17.29
C LEU A 16 2.94 3.86 -17.46
N ALA A 17 2.37 4.90 -18.05
CA ALA A 17 0.96 5.02 -18.35
C ALA A 17 0.77 5.57 -19.78
N ARG A 18 -0.39 5.33 -20.37
CA ARG A 18 -0.75 5.96 -21.64
C ARG A 18 -1.37 7.33 -21.40
N ASP A 19 -0.98 8.29 -22.21
CA ASP A 19 -1.62 9.61 -22.28
C ASP A 19 -2.98 9.54 -23.02
N GLU A 20 -3.67 10.67 -23.14
CA GLU A 20 -4.96 10.76 -23.84
C GLU A 20 -4.85 10.44 -25.36
N GLU A 21 -3.64 10.51 -25.94
CA GLU A 21 -3.36 10.20 -27.33
C GLU A 21 -2.91 8.74 -27.52
N GLY A 22 -2.72 7.99 -26.41
CA GLY A 22 -2.31 6.60 -26.40
C GLY A 22 -0.79 6.36 -26.41
N ASN A 23 0.03 7.41 -26.24
CA ASN A 23 1.49 7.27 -26.18
C ASN A 23 1.93 6.92 -24.75
N TRP A 24 3.02 6.17 -24.62
CA TRP A 24 3.60 5.88 -23.33
C TRP A 24 4.28 7.10 -22.71
N GLN A 25 4.00 7.36 -21.46
CA GLN A 25 4.67 8.41 -20.68
C GLN A 25 4.92 7.95 -19.25
N PHE A 26 5.84 8.63 -18.56
CA PHE A 26 6.05 8.42 -17.14
C PHE A 26 5.02 9.19 -16.31
N ASP A 27 4.29 8.46 -15.45
CA ASP A 27 3.51 9.00 -14.34
C ASP A 27 4.14 8.54 -13.02
N THR A 28 4.95 9.40 -12.44
CA THR A 28 5.65 9.08 -11.16
C THR A 28 4.88 9.55 -9.93
N GLY A 29 3.65 10.01 -10.09
CA GLY A 29 2.82 10.54 -9.00
C GLY A 29 3.35 11.86 -8.41
N SER A 30 4.26 12.57 -9.09
CA SER A 30 4.80 13.86 -8.64
C SER A 30 4.59 14.93 -9.69
N SER A 31 4.10 16.10 -9.30
CA SER A 31 3.99 17.28 -10.18
C SER A 31 5.28 18.11 -10.27
N ASN A 32 6.29 17.83 -9.44
CA ASN A 32 7.57 18.54 -9.43
C ASN A 32 8.54 17.95 -10.49
N PRO A 33 8.95 18.70 -11.52
CA PRO A 33 9.79 18.18 -12.60
C PRO A 33 11.13 17.59 -12.14
N SER A 34 11.80 18.22 -11.16
CA SER A 34 13.09 17.73 -10.65
C SER A 34 12.94 16.40 -9.90
N VAL A 35 11.81 16.21 -9.20
CA VAL A 35 11.50 14.95 -8.52
C VAL A 35 11.16 13.87 -9.54
N GLN A 36 10.37 14.21 -10.56
CA GLN A 36 10.07 13.28 -11.65
C GLN A 36 11.35 12.79 -12.34
N GLU A 37 12.23 13.71 -12.74
CA GLU A 37 13.49 13.36 -13.41
C GLU A 37 14.37 12.43 -12.56
N THR A 38 14.45 12.72 -11.26
CA THR A 38 15.22 11.88 -10.32
C THR A 38 14.61 10.49 -10.18
N ARG A 39 13.27 10.40 -10.05
CA ARG A 39 12.54 9.14 -9.97
C ARG A 39 12.70 8.32 -11.25
N ILE A 40 12.55 8.94 -12.42
CA ILE A 40 12.72 8.27 -13.72
C ILE A 40 14.14 7.73 -13.88
N ARG A 41 15.15 8.53 -13.52
CA ARG A 41 16.55 8.08 -13.57
C ARG A 41 16.82 6.88 -12.67
N GLN A 42 16.31 6.93 -11.45
CA GLN A 42 16.43 5.82 -10.50
C GLN A 42 15.71 4.56 -11.00
N TRP A 43 14.49 4.74 -11.52
CA TRP A 43 13.70 3.67 -12.10
C TRP A 43 14.43 2.99 -13.27
N ARG A 44 14.90 3.77 -14.24
CA ARG A 44 15.69 3.27 -15.37
C ARG A 44 16.94 2.51 -14.91
N SER A 45 17.63 3.03 -13.91
CA SER A 45 18.80 2.36 -13.33
C SER A 45 18.43 1.02 -12.68
N ASN A 46 17.34 0.96 -11.92
CA ASN A 46 16.90 -0.27 -11.26
C ASN A 46 16.49 -1.37 -12.24
N PHE A 47 15.94 -0.98 -13.40
CA PHE A 47 15.58 -1.91 -14.48
C PHE A 47 16.70 -2.14 -15.50
N MET A 48 17.84 -1.42 -15.40
CA MET A 48 18.94 -1.45 -16.34
C MET A 48 18.54 -0.99 -17.77
N LEU A 49 17.59 -0.09 -17.88
CA LEU A 49 17.00 0.42 -19.13
C LEU A 49 17.39 1.90 -19.33
N ASN A 50 18.62 2.13 -19.78
CA ASN A 50 19.17 3.49 -19.90
C ASN A 50 19.19 4.03 -21.33
N THR A 51 18.96 3.20 -22.33
CA THR A 51 19.10 3.55 -23.75
C THR A 51 17.77 3.53 -24.51
N GLU A 52 16.77 2.85 -23.98
CA GLU A 52 15.46 2.65 -24.60
C GLU A 52 14.64 3.95 -24.60
N THR A 53 13.89 4.17 -25.67
CA THR A 53 12.88 5.24 -25.73
C THR A 53 11.69 4.88 -24.81
N VAL A 54 10.84 5.85 -24.48
CA VAL A 54 9.70 5.60 -23.59
C VAL A 54 8.73 4.60 -24.22
N GLU A 55 8.58 4.66 -25.54
CA GLU A 55 7.73 3.76 -26.33
C GLU A 55 8.21 2.31 -26.30
N GLU A 56 9.53 2.11 -26.27
CA GLU A 56 10.13 0.76 -26.25
C GLU A 56 10.18 0.13 -24.85
N LEU A 57 10.04 0.95 -23.78
CA LEU A 57 10.21 0.46 -22.40
C LEU A 57 9.21 -0.62 -22.03
N PHE A 58 7.96 -0.47 -22.42
CA PHE A 58 6.92 -1.43 -22.05
C PHE A 58 7.19 -2.81 -22.68
N ASP A 59 7.44 -2.85 -23.98
CA ASP A 59 7.72 -4.09 -24.71
C ASP A 59 9.01 -4.74 -24.20
N THR A 60 10.06 -3.94 -23.98
CA THR A 60 11.32 -4.43 -23.41
C THR A 60 11.15 -5.02 -22.01
N LEU A 61 10.28 -4.44 -21.19
CA LEU A 61 9.98 -5.01 -19.87
C LEU A 61 9.19 -6.30 -19.98
N CYS A 62 8.20 -6.38 -20.86
CA CYS A 62 7.46 -7.61 -21.10
C CYS A 62 8.38 -8.76 -21.53
N GLU A 63 9.32 -8.47 -22.44
CA GLU A 63 10.34 -9.46 -22.87
C GLU A 63 11.27 -9.86 -21.72
N ASN A 64 11.85 -8.88 -21.00
CA ASN A 64 12.82 -9.11 -19.93
C ASN A 64 12.25 -9.91 -18.76
N TYR A 65 10.97 -9.74 -18.46
CA TYR A 65 10.27 -10.43 -17.38
C TYR A 65 9.42 -11.60 -17.86
N ALA A 66 9.54 -11.96 -19.13
CA ALA A 66 8.79 -13.06 -19.78
C ALA A 66 7.28 -13.00 -19.48
N ILE A 67 6.71 -11.79 -19.60
CA ILE A 67 5.28 -11.59 -19.44
C ILE A 67 4.58 -12.27 -20.63
N PRO A 68 3.57 -13.11 -20.41
CA PRO A 68 2.87 -13.79 -21.50
C PRO A 68 2.15 -12.81 -22.45
N ASP A 69 2.28 -13.04 -23.75
CA ASP A 69 1.67 -12.20 -24.80
C ASP A 69 0.15 -12.40 -24.91
N ASP A 70 -0.39 -13.45 -24.32
CA ASP A 70 -1.84 -13.75 -24.28
C ASP A 70 -2.58 -13.00 -23.18
N LEU A 71 -1.87 -12.30 -22.31
CA LEU A 71 -2.46 -11.39 -21.34
C LEU A 71 -2.83 -10.07 -22.02
N ASP A 72 -3.97 -9.49 -21.62
CA ASP A 72 -4.29 -8.13 -22.01
C ASP A 72 -3.33 -7.10 -21.41
N GLU A 73 -3.25 -5.90 -22.02
CA GLU A 73 -2.32 -4.84 -21.59
C GLU A 73 -2.54 -4.45 -20.13
N GLU A 74 -3.79 -4.46 -19.65
CA GLU A 74 -4.10 -4.12 -18.26
C GLU A 74 -3.48 -5.13 -17.28
N MET A 75 -3.57 -6.41 -17.59
CA MET A 75 -2.96 -7.47 -16.78
C MET A 75 -1.43 -7.43 -16.86
N GLN A 76 -0.86 -7.19 -18.04
CA GLN A 76 0.57 -7.02 -18.21
C GLN A 76 1.11 -5.86 -17.35
N ILE A 77 0.41 -4.71 -17.35
CA ILE A 77 0.72 -3.56 -16.48
C ILE A 77 0.68 -3.95 -15.01
N LYS A 78 -0.33 -4.69 -14.54
CA LYS A 78 -0.42 -5.13 -13.15
C LYS A 78 0.74 -6.04 -12.74
N VAL A 79 1.14 -6.97 -13.62
CA VAL A 79 2.30 -7.82 -13.35
C VAL A 79 3.58 -7.00 -13.30
N LEU A 80 3.78 -6.07 -14.23
CA LEU A 80 4.93 -5.17 -14.25
C LEU A 80 4.96 -4.22 -13.04
N ALA A 81 3.79 -3.81 -12.52
CA ALA A 81 3.68 -3.03 -11.31
C ALA A 81 4.22 -3.79 -10.06
N ILE A 82 3.95 -5.09 -9.97
CA ILE A 82 4.51 -5.94 -8.92
C ILE A 82 6.04 -6.04 -9.06
N TRP A 83 6.54 -6.24 -10.28
CA TRP A 83 7.98 -6.24 -10.55
C TRP A 83 8.62 -4.89 -10.21
N GLN A 84 7.97 -3.78 -10.57
CA GLN A 84 8.42 -2.44 -10.21
C GLN A 84 8.52 -2.28 -8.70
N ALA A 85 7.47 -2.62 -7.96
CA ALA A 85 7.46 -2.53 -6.50
C ALA A 85 8.61 -3.35 -5.88
N SER A 86 8.84 -4.57 -6.36
CA SER A 86 9.95 -5.42 -5.93
C SER A 86 11.32 -4.80 -6.24
N ARG A 87 11.51 -4.24 -7.43
CA ARG A 87 12.78 -3.62 -7.85
C ARG A 87 13.07 -2.31 -7.13
N MET A 88 12.04 -1.53 -6.84
CA MET A 88 12.18 -0.24 -6.13
C MET A 88 12.46 -0.42 -4.63
N THR A 89 12.19 -1.58 -4.07
CA THR A 89 12.43 -1.91 -2.64
C THR A 89 13.88 -2.32 -2.35
N ASN A 90 14.84 -2.04 -3.26
CA ASN A 90 16.29 -2.28 -3.10
C ASN A 90 16.68 -3.71 -2.74
N PHE A 91 15.97 -4.72 -3.21
CA PHE A 91 16.28 -6.14 -2.98
C PHE A 91 16.51 -6.53 -1.51
N THR A 92 16.14 -5.69 -0.57
CA THR A 92 16.11 -6.08 0.83
C THR A 92 15.02 -7.13 0.99
N SER A 93 15.17 -8.01 1.97
CA SER A 93 14.21 -9.09 2.29
C SER A 93 12.83 -8.58 2.72
N SER A 94 12.52 -7.33 2.43
CA SER A 94 11.23 -6.71 2.78
C SER A 94 10.15 -7.18 1.80
N PRO A 95 9.05 -7.72 2.28
CA PRO A 95 7.94 -8.11 1.42
C PRO A 95 7.30 -6.88 0.77
N VAL A 96 6.75 -7.07 -0.43
CA VAL A 96 5.94 -6.08 -1.13
C VAL A 96 4.47 -6.43 -0.94
N THR A 97 3.71 -5.49 -0.40
CA THR A 97 2.26 -5.66 -0.24
C THR A 97 1.57 -5.50 -1.60
N ILE A 98 0.85 -6.51 -2.03
CA ILE A 98 0.17 -6.54 -3.34
C ILE A 98 -1.29 -6.12 -3.21
N ALA A 99 -1.95 -6.54 -2.14
CA ALA A 99 -3.35 -6.19 -1.87
C ALA A 99 -3.62 -6.16 -0.36
N TYR A 100 -4.59 -5.35 0.04
CA TYR A 100 -5.10 -5.31 1.41
C TYR A 100 -6.51 -5.91 1.48
N ASP A 101 -6.90 -6.31 2.70
CA ASP A 101 -8.26 -6.70 3.04
C ASP A 101 -8.82 -7.76 2.08
N VAL A 102 -7.99 -8.74 1.74
CA VAL A 102 -8.41 -9.90 0.93
C VAL A 102 -9.38 -10.76 1.73
N ASP A 103 -10.40 -11.27 1.07
CA ASP A 103 -11.42 -12.10 1.72
C ASP A 103 -10.90 -13.51 2.06
N PHE A 104 -11.66 -14.22 2.89
CA PHE A 104 -11.29 -15.57 3.33
C PHE A 104 -11.19 -16.56 2.17
N GLN A 105 -11.96 -16.40 1.12
CA GLN A 105 -11.89 -17.26 -0.06
C GLN A 105 -10.55 -17.08 -0.77
N THR A 106 -10.15 -15.83 -1.03
CA THR A 106 -8.84 -15.50 -1.64
C THR A 106 -7.67 -16.02 -0.79
N VAL A 107 -7.74 -15.84 0.54
CA VAL A 107 -6.74 -16.39 1.47
C VAL A 107 -6.64 -17.90 1.32
N SER A 108 -7.77 -18.61 1.36
CA SER A 108 -7.81 -20.06 1.28
C SER A 108 -7.27 -20.59 -0.06
N GLU A 109 -7.56 -19.90 -1.16
CA GLU A 109 -7.06 -20.26 -2.49
C GLU A 109 -5.55 -20.03 -2.61
N ILE A 110 -5.03 -18.93 -2.07
CA ILE A 110 -3.59 -18.66 -2.06
C ILE A 110 -2.84 -19.69 -1.21
N GLU A 111 -3.34 -20.01 -0.02
CA GLU A 111 -2.74 -21.01 0.85
C GLU A 111 -2.81 -22.42 0.27
N ALA A 112 -3.92 -22.79 -0.36
CA ALA A 112 -4.06 -24.08 -1.03
C ALA A 112 -3.08 -24.25 -2.21
N ARG A 113 -2.67 -23.15 -2.83
CA ARG A 113 -1.74 -23.12 -3.97
C ARG A 113 -0.35 -22.62 -3.59
N ALA A 114 0.02 -22.67 -2.32
CA ALA A 114 1.31 -22.17 -1.83
C ALA A 114 2.52 -22.83 -2.53
N ASP A 115 2.38 -24.08 -3.00
CA ASP A 115 3.40 -24.79 -3.77
C ASP A 115 3.62 -24.20 -5.18
N GLU A 116 2.60 -23.60 -5.77
CA GLU A 116 2.64 -22.94 -7.08
C GLU A 116 3.03 -21.46 -6.94
N LEU A 117 2.56 -20.80 -5.87
CA LEU A 117 2.74 -19.37 -5.58
C LEU A 117 3.97 -19.11 -4.70
N ILE A 118 5.13 -19.59 -5.16
CA ILE A 118 6.39 -19.43 -4.41
C ILE A 118 6.70 -17.95 -4.23
N GLY A 119 6.98 -17.53 -2.99
CA GLY A 119 7.30 -16.14 -2.66
C GLY A 119 6.10 -15.27 -2.29
N PHE A 120 4.88 -15.80 -2.39
CA PHE A 120 3.69 -15.13 -1.89
C PHE A 120 3.35 -15.63 -0.48
N SER A 121 2.87 -14.74 0.36
CA SER A 121 2.42 -15.05 1.71
C SER A 121 1.27 -14.17 2.14
N ILE A 122 0.43 -14.70 3.02
CA ILE A 122 -0.60 -13.94 3.70
C ILE A 122 -0.04 -13.45 5.03
N LEU A 123 -0.26 -12.16 5.29
CA LEU A 123 0.08 -11.54 6.58
C LEU A 123 -1.19 -10.99 7.22
N GLU A 124 -1.40 -11.32 8.47
CA GLU A 124 -2.43 -10.67 9.28
C GLU A 124 -1.95 -9.29 9.69
N SER A 125 -2.80 -8.29 9.52
CA SER A 125 -2.52 -6.90 9.86
C SER A 125 -3.78 -6.21 10.35
N SER A 126 -3.62 -5.20 11.19
CA SER A 126 -4.72 -4.34 11.61
C SER A 126 -4.86 -3.14 10.68
N THR A 127 -6.09 -2.76 10.38
CA THR A 127 -6.40 -1.58 9.57
C THR A 127 -7.30 -0.61 10.33
N ARG A 128 -7.22 0.68 9.98
CA ARG A 128 -8.12 1.69 10.53
C ARG A 128 -9.48 1.60 9.86
N VAL A 129 -10.52 1.59 10.68
CA VAL A 129 -11.90 1.65 10.24
C VAL A 129 -12.57 2.86 10.88
N TYR A 130 -13.24 3.68 10.09
CA TYR A 130 -14.00 4.86 10.54
C TYR A 130 -15.51 4.61 10.42
N PRO A 131 -16.16 3.97 11.42
CA PRO A 131 -17.57 3.59 11.32
C PRO A 131 -18.51 4.77 11.16
N GLN A 132 -18.15 5.93 11.69
CA GLN A 132 -18.93 7.17 11.62
C GLN A 132 -18.45 8.10 10.48
N LYS A 133 -17.65 7.57 9.56
CA LYS A 133 -17.16 8.29 8.37
C LYS A 133 -16.46 9.61 8.72
N SER A 134 -17.06 10.76 8.32
CA SER A 134 -16.51 12.10 8.47
C SER A 134 -16.79 12.76 9.83
N LEU A 135 -17.57 12.13 10.71
CA LEU A 135 -17.91 12.73 12.00
C LEU A 135 -16.66 13.05 12.82
N ALA A 136 -16.54 14.30 13.26
CA ALA A 136 -15.40 14.84 13.99
C ALA A 136 -14.05 14.65 13.28
N ALA A 137 -14.02 14.55 11.94
CA ALA A 137 -12.82 14.29 11.16
C ALA A 137 -11.66 15.27 11.46
N HIS A 138 -11.99 16.54 11.76
CA HIS A 138 -11.02 17.57 12.15
C HIS A 138 -10.36 17.32 13.52
N VAL A 139 -10.98 16.51 14.38
CA VAL A 139 -10.42 16.11 15.68
C VAL A 139 -9.77 14.74 15.56
N VAL A 140 -10.46 13.77 15.00
CA VAL A 140 -9.95 12.40 14.80
C VAL A 140 -8.71 12.41 13.91
N GLY A 141 -8.74 13.19 12.84
CA GLY A 141 -7.68 13.23 11.84
C GLY A 141 -7.80 12.12 10.81
N TYR A 142 -6.70 11.82 10.17
CA TYR A 142 -6.61 10.78 9.13
C TYR A 142 -5.24 10.11 9.15
N THR A 143 -5.17 8.99 8.48
CA THR A 143 -3.93 8.23 8.28
C THR A 143 -3.39 8.39 6.87
N SER A 144 -2.08 8.33 6.70
CA SER A 144 -1.40 8.34 5.40
C SER A 144 -0.17 7.43 5.42
N LYS A 145 0.40 7.16 4.25
CA LYS A 145 1.73 6.53 4.18
C LYS A 145 2.76 7.45 4.85
N ILE A 146 3.77 6.86 5.46
CA ILE A 146 4.90 7.60 6.06
C ILE A 146 5.53 8.49 4.99
N ASN A 147 5.71 9.78 5.31
CA ASN A 147 6.42 10.70 4.44
C ASN A 147 7.95 10.50 4.54
N SER A 148 8.68 11.00 3.53
CA SER A 148 10.15 10.84 3.48
C SER A 148 10.89 11.54 4.62
N GLU A 149 10.30 12.58 5.21
CA GLU A 149 10.93 13.35 6.30
C GLU A 149 10.91 12.62 7.64
N SER A 150 9.84 11.85 7.89
CA SER A 150 9.65 11.08 9.12
C SER A 150 10.03 9.59 8.97
N LEU A 151 10.44 9.17 7.79
CA LEU A 151 10.73 7.76 7.51
C LEU A 151 11.79 7.17 8.45
N GLU A 152 12.90 7.88 8.67
CA GLU A 152 13.98 7.43 9.56
C GLU A 152 13.52 7.26 11.01
N GLU A 153 12.65 8.18 11.51
CA GLU A 153 12.10 8.09 12.85
C GLU A 153 11.21 6.85 13.03
N TYR A 154 10.31 6.61 12.06
CA TYR A 154 9.43 5.44 12.09
C TYR A 154 10.19 4.12 11.91
N GLN A 155 11.21 4.10 11.06
CA GLN A 155 12.10 2.95 10.92
C GLN A 155 12.82 2.62 12.23
N ALA A 156 13.31 3.64 12.95
CA ALA A 156 13.93 3.45 14.25
C ALA A 156 12.96 2.88 15.31
N LYS A 157 11.64 3.09 15.14
CA LYS A 157 10.57 2.50 15.95
C LYS A 157 10.12 1.11 15.45
N GLY A 158 10.73 0.58 14.38
CA GLY A 158 10.41 -0.74 13.83
C GLY A 158 9.24 -0.76 12.83
N TYR A 159 8.80 0.39 12.34
CA TYR A 159 7.73 0.46 11.34
C TYR A 159 8.24 0.05 9.95
N PRO A 160 7.44 -0.68 9.16
CA PRO A 160 7.77 -0.93 7.76
C PRO A 160 7.70 0.36 6.94
N ASN A 161 8.45 0.40 5.82
CA ASN A 161 8.57 1.60 4.99
C ASN A 161 7.25 2.06 4.36
N ASP A 162 6.34 1.13 4.16
CA ASP A 162 5.02 1.35 3.57
C ASP A 162 3.90 1.44 4.62
N ALA A 163 4.25 1.55 5.90
CA ALA A 163 3.28 1.64 6.97
C ALA A 163 2.37 2.85 6.80
N ILE A 164 1.11 2.66 7.19
CA ILE A 164 0.12 3.71 7.26
C ILE A 164 0.07 4.21 8.71
N VAL A 165 0.37 5.49 8.89
CA VAL A 165 0.48 6.14 10.20
C VAL A 165 -0.47 7.33 10.32
N GLY A 166 -0.75 7.77 11.53
CA GLY A 166 -1.54 8.97 11.77
C GLY A 166 -0.87 10.22 11.24
N ALA A 167 -1.52 10.90 10.29
CA ALA A 167 -1.01 12.13 9.68
C ALA A 167 -1.47 13.42 10.38
N ALA A 168 -2.64 13.40 11.00
CA ALA A 168 -3.20 14.55 11.68
C ALA A 168 -4.11 14.14 12.86
N GLY A 169 -4.46 15.11 13.70
CA GLY A 169 -5.43 14.95 14.78
C GLY A 169 -5.02 13.92 15.85
N ILE A 170 -6.01 13.22 16.38
CA ILE A 170 -5.82 12.15 17.36
C ILE A 170 -5.02 11.00 16.78
N GLU A 171 -5.25 10.65 15.53
CA GLU A 171 -4.49 9.60 14.85
C GLU A 171 -2.98 9.86 14.93
N SER A 172 -2.54 11.09 14.66
CA SER A 172 -1.12 11.47 14.76
C SER A 172 -0.64 11.60 16.21
N SER A 173 -1.40 12.28 17.08
CA SER A 173 -0.96 12.55 18.45
C SER A 173 -0.94 11.32 19.34
N MET A 174 -1.71 10.28 18.99
CA MET A 174 -1.84 9.04 19.73
C MET A 174 -1.37 7.82 18.91
N GLU A 175 -0.55 8.05 17.88
CA GLU A 175 -0.01 6.99 17.03
C GLU A 175 0.60 5.85 17.85
N ASP A 176 1.43 6.13 18.84
CA ASP A 176 2.06 5.13 19.70
C ASP A 176 1.05 4.28 20.49
N GLN A 177 -0.18 4.77 20.68
CA GLN A 177 -1.24 4.01 21.34
C GLN A 177 -2.10 3.22 20.34
N LEU A 178 -2.31 3.77 19.17
CA LEU A 178 -3.23 3.24 18.16
C LEU A 178 -2.54 2.28 17.20
N SER A 179 -1.23 2.42 16.99
CA SER A 179 -0.51 1.69 15.97
C SER A 179 -0.37 0.19 16.24
N PRO A 180 -0.58 -0.66 15.25
CA PRO A 180 -0.23 -2.08 15.31
C PRO A 180 1.27 -2.34 15.07
N TYR A 181 2.01 -1.34 14.57
CA TYR A 181 3.42 -1.49 14.17
C TYR A 181 4.42 -1.39 15.31
N ILE A 182 3.98 -1.16 16.54
CA ILE A 182 4.86 -1.19 17.71
C ILE A 182 5.37 -2.62 17.92
N GLU A 183 6.66 -2.78 18.19
CA GLU A 183 7.38 -4.06 18.22
C GLU A 183 6.63 -5.18 18.97
N TYR A 184 6.08 -4.89 20.15
CA TYR A 184 5.37 -5.89 20.96
C TYR A 184 3.95 -6.23 20.47
N ARG A 185 3.43 -5.50 19.46
CA ARG A 185 2.11 -5.75 18.83
C ARG A 185 2.24 -6.40 17.47
N GLN A 186 3.41 -6.33 16.85
CA GLN A 186 3.66 -6.97 15.57
C GLN A 186 3.59 -8.48 15.73
N GLY A 187 2.84 -9.13 14.84
CA GLY A 187 2.88 -10.58 14.73
C GLY A 187 4.25 -11.04 14.23
N GLN A 188 4.64 -12.23 14.62
CA GLN A 188 5.89 -12.84 14.19
C GLN A 188 5.65 -14.25 13.70
N LYS A 189 6.15 -14.55 12.50
CA LYS A 189 6.11 -15.88 11.91
C LYS A 189 7.53 -16.36 11.61
N TYR A 190 7.98 -17.39 12.29
CA TYR A 190 9.26 -18.02 12.02
C TYR A 190 9.03 -19.25 11.16
N VAL A 191 9.71 -19.28 10.01
CA VAL A 191 9.62 -20.38 9.06
C VAL A 191 11.01 -20.93 8.76
N GLU A 192 11.09 -22.25 8.61
CA GLU A 192 12.26 -22.91 8.05
C GLU A 192 12.18 -22.82 6.53
N ILE A 193 13.23 -22.31 5.88
CA ILE A 193 13.30 -22.18 4.43
C ILE A 193 14.30 -23.16 3.83
N ASP A 194 14.01 -23.66 2.64
CA ASP A 194 14.95 -24.46 1.85
C ASP A 194 16.01 -23.57 1.16
N THR A 195 16.93 -24.19 0.43
CA THR A 195 17.99 -23.51 -0.33
C THR A 195 17.45 -22.61 -1.47
N ARG A 196 16.18 -22.70 -1.80
CA ARG A 196 15.49 -21.90 -2.82
C ARG A 196 14.65 -20.77 -2.22
N GLY A 197 14.68 -20.64 -0.86
CA GLY A 197 13.88 -19.65 -0.15
C GLY A 197 12.40 -20.05 0.05
N LYS A 198 12.02 -21.30 -0.27
CA LYS A 198 10.65 -21.79 -0.04
C LYS A 198 10.48 -22.14 1.45
N ALA A 199 9.40 -21.69 2.06
CA ALA A 199 9.01 -22.10 3.40
C ALA A 199 8.67 -23.60 3.43
N VAL A 200 9.40 -24.37 4.23
CA VAL A 200 9.24 -25.83 4.38
C VAL A 200 8.38 -26.14 5.59
N ARG A 201 8.56 -25.40 6.67
CA ARG A 201 7.88 -25.63 7.92
C ARG A 201 7.75 -24.35 8.72
N GLU A 202 6.59 -24.14 9.31
CA GLU A 202 6.38 -23.14 10.33
C GLU A 202 6.98 -23.61 11.66
N LEU A 203 7.84 -22.80 12.25
CA LEU A 203 8.51 -23.08 13.53
C LEU A 203 7.72 -22.47 14.70
N SER A 204 7.27 -21.23 14.53
CA SER A 204 6.40 -20.57 15.49
C SER A 204 5.61 -19.45 14.85
N TYR A 205 4.44 -19.17 15.39
CA TYR A 205 3.58 -18.08 15.01
C TYR A 205 3.07 -17.35 16.25
N THR A 206 3.19 -16.02 16.23
CA THR A 206 2.57 -15.12 17.20
C THR A 206 1.68 -14.17 16.44
N ALA A 207 0.39 -14.21 16.71
CA ALA A 207 -0.56 -13.32 16.04
C ALA A 207 -0.29 -11.85 16.40
N PRO A 208 -0.50 -10.91 15.48
CA PRO A 208 -0.47 -9.48 15.80
C PRO A 208 -1.58 -9.12 16.78
N THR A 209 -1.40 -8.04 17.52
CA THR A 209 -2.40 -7.51 18.44
C THR A 209 -2.80 -6.10 18.05
N ASP A 210 -4.07 -5.77 18.21
CA ASP A 210 -4.60 -4.45 17.91
C ASP A 210 -3.99 -3.35 18.81
N GLY A 211 -4.06 -2.12 18.33
CA GLY A 211 -3.78 -0.93 19.11
C GLY A 211 -4.77 -0.73 20.26
N ASN A 212 -4.46 0.20 21.15
CA ASN A 212 -5.33 0.56 22.26
C ASN A 212 -6.55 1.36 21.78
N SER A 213 -7.64 1.27 22.52
CA SER A 213 -8.80 2.15 22.32
C SER A 213 -8.61 3.49 23.02
N ILE A 214 -9.03 4.57 22.37
CA ILE A 214 -9.02 5.92 22.94
C ILE A 214 -10.46 6.39 23.08
N VAL A 215 -10.82 6.85 24.28
CA VAL A 215 -12.13 7.43 24.58
C VAL A 215 -11.99 8.95 24.64
N LEU A 216 -12.71 9.64 23.77
CA LEU A 216 -12.77 11.08 23.73
C LEU A 216 -13.90 11.62 24.64
N THR A 217 -13.75 12.86 25.10
CA THR A 217 -14.78 13.56 25.88
C THR A 217 -15.88 14.21 25.01
N ILE A 218 -15.83 13.99 23.69
CA ILE A 218 -16.78 14.54 22.73
C ILE A 218 -18.07 13.70 22.77
N ASP A 219 -19.20 14.34 22.94
CA ASP A 219 -20.52 13.74 22.73
C ASP A 219 -20.79 13.64 21.24
N SER A 220 -20.87 12.41 20.71
CA SER A 220 -21.03 12.17 19.27
C SER A 220 -22.34 12.73 18.70
N LYS A 221 -23.43 12.73 19.48
CA LYS A 221 -24.72 13.27 19.03
C LYS A 221 -24.72 14.79 18.97
N LEU A 222 -24.04 15.43 19.93
CA LEU A 222 -23.89 16.88 19.91
C LEU A 222 -22.98 17.31 18.75
N GLN A 223 -21.91 16.58 18.50
CA GLN A 223 -21.01 16.82 17.38
C GLN A 223 -21.73 16.69 16.03
N GLU A 224 -22.49 15.62 15.84
CA GLU A 224 -23.28 15.40 14.64
C GLU A 224 -24.30 16.53 14.41
N ALA A 225 -24.97 16.96 15.47
CA ALA A 225 -25.90 18.09 15.38
C ALA A 225 -25.17 19.38 14.98
N ALA A 226 -24.02 19.67 15.57
CA ALA A 226 -23.24 20.85 15.25
C ALA A 226 -22.76 20.87 13.79
N GLU A 227 -22.23 19.76 13.28
CA GLU A 227 -21.79 19.64 11.89
C GLU A 227 -22.95 19.83 10.91
N ARG A 228 -24.08 19.18 11.14
CA ARG A 228 -25.26 19.30 10.29
C ARG A 228 -25.82 20.73 10.27
N TYR A 229 -25.81 21.45 11.40
CA TYR A 229 -26.25 22.85 11.43
C TYR A 229 -25.26 23.78 10.74
N LEU A 230 -23.96 23.53 10.88
CA LEU A 230 -22.91 24.28 10.18
C LEU A 230 -23.04 24.12 8.66
N GLU A 231 -23.21 22.90 8.17
CA GLU A 231 -23.41 22.60 6.76
C GLU A 231 -24.62 23.39 6.21
N ARG A 232 -25.75 23.34 6.90
CA ARG A 232 -26.96 24.08 6.49
C ARG A 232 -26.72 25.59 6.42
N ILE A 233 -25.97 26.16 7.37
CA ILE A 233 -25.65 27.59 7.36
C ILE A 233 -24.78 27.94 6.17
N ILE A 234 -23.78 27.13 5.87
CA ILE A 234 -22.89 27.33 4.72
C ILE A 234 -23.65 27.27 3.41
N GLU A 235 -24.58 26.30 3.24
CA GLU A 235 -25.43 26.19 2.07
C GLU A 235 -26.32 27.46 1.90
N THR A 236 -26.95 27.93 2.98
CA THR A 236 -27.78 29.13 2.95
C THR A 236 -26.99 30.39 2.55
N VAL A 237 -25.77 30.54 3.02
CA VAL A 237 -24.90 31.69 2.67
C VAL A 237 -24.38 31.61 1.22
N HIS A 238 -24.27 30.41 0.68
CA HIS A 238 -23.81 30.21 -0.71
C HIS A 238 -24.93 30.49 -1.74
N GLU A 239 -26.19 30.40 -1.33
CA GLU A 239 -27.36 30.67 -2.16
C GLU A 239 -27.78 32.15 -2.20
N GLU A 240 -27.23 33.00 -1.35
CA GLU A 240 -27.41 34.45 -1.33
C GLU A 240 -26.27 35.17 -2.12
#